data_fde87c09eca08a9677c5681cc7f6eec8
#
_entry.id   fde87c09eca08a9677c5681cc7f6eec8
#
_cell.length_a   1.000
_cell.length_b   1.000
_cell.length_c   1.000
_cell.angle_alpha   90.00
_cell.angle_beta   90.00
_cell.angle_gamma   90.00
#
_symmetry.space_group_name_H-M   'P 1'
#
loop_
_entity.id
_entity.type
_entity.pdbx_description
1 polymer ?
#
loop_
_entity_poly.entity_id
_entity_poly.type
_entity_poly.pdbx_seq_one_letter_code
_entity_poly.pdbx_strand_id
1 'polypeptide(L)'
;EGSLVVGKNYATNADLTAAGISEGGDGPVLTIAAGATLAFRSSDDFMVINRGSQIRANGTADSPITFTSQTDAVFNTVGAEDVGEWGGLVINGFGLTNKCSYTGTYPDVTTTNCNVVSEGKADVGESNYGGDNDADNSGVLKYVVVKHTGAEVAPGNELNGIAFNAVGSGTLVENLEVYSVYDDGIEFFGGAVNVTNYVALYVRDDSIDVDEGYRGTITNALVIQSKTDGNHCVESDGIGNYSDIDQATIDDFIARGLNSQATIKNLTCIVSANSETTGTHDAGQGLRI
;
A
#
# COMPACT_ATOMS: atom_id res chain seq x y z
N GLU A 1 -9.06 -3.06 20.61
CA GLU A 1 -8.39 -1.89 21.17
C GLU A 1 -6.94 -1.84 20.69
N GLY A 2 -6.57 -0.78 19.98
CA GLY A 2 -5.25 -0.62 19.40
C GLY A 2 -5.13 -1.19 17.98
N SER A 3 -3.88 -1.31 17.51
CA SER A 3 -3.58 -1.83 16.17
C SER A 3 -3.96 -3.31 16.05
N LEU A 4 -4.38 -3.71 14.84
CA LEU A 4 -4.70 -5.09 14.51
C LEU A 4 -3.57 -5.72 13.68
N VAL A 5 -2.89 -6.70 14.25
CA VAL A 5 -1.78 -7.39 13.59
C VAL A 5 -2.17 -8.84 13.30
N VAL A 6 -2.10 -9.24 12.03
CA VAL A 6 -2.39 -10.59 11.57
C VAL A 6 -1.07 -11.30 11.26
N GLY A 7 -0.80 -12.36 12.01
CA GLY A 7 0.45 -13.09 11.94
C GLY A 7 1.60 -12.44 12.72
N LYS A 8 2.69 -13.16 12.79
CA LYS A 8 3.91 -12.70 13.44
C LYS A 8 4.84 -12.07 12.41
N ASN A 9 5.45 -10.94 12.77
CA ASN A 9 6.57 -10.42 11.99
C ASN A 9 7.80 -11.33 12.16
N TYR A 10 8.38 -11.74 11.04
CA TYR A 10 9.64 -12.49 10.98
C TYR A 10 10.68 -11.58 10.31
N ALA A 11 11.60 -11.08 11.10
CA ALA A 11 12.61 -10.12 10.66
C ALA A 11 13.74 -10.73 9.81
N THR A 12 13.85 -12.06 9.77
CA THR A 12 14.89 -12.74 9.00
C THR A 12 14.35 -13.94 8.22
N ASN A 13 15.01 -14.28 7.11
CA ASN A 13 14.68 -15.50 6.36
C ASN A 13 14.88 -16.77 7.18
N ALA A 14 15.82 -16.77 8.15
CA ALA A 14 16.02 -17.89 9.05
C ALA A 14 14.80 -18.11 9.96
N ASP A 15 14.21 -17.03 10.48
CA ASP A 15 12.99 -17.10 11.30
C ASP A 15 11.80 -17.57 10.49
N LEU A 16 11.62 -17.08 9.26
CA LEU A 16 10.59 -17.55 8.33
C LEU A 16 10.72 -19.06 8.08
N THR A 17 11.92 -19.51 7.73
CA THR A 17 12.21 -20.94 7.49
C THR A 17 11.94 -21.78 8.73
N ALA A 18 12.37 -21.34 9.90
CA ALA A 18 12.15 -22.06 11.17
C ALA A 18 10.65 -22.16 11.54
N ALA A 19 9.86 -21.18 11.10
CA ALA A 19 8.43 -21.14 11.30
C ALA A 19 7.64 -21.91 10.22
N GLY A 20 8.28 -22.32 9.12
CA GLY A 20 7.63 -22.93 7.96
C GLY A 20 6.79 -21.95 7.15
N ILE A 21 7.18 -20.67 7.14
CA ILE A 21 6.50 -19.60 6.41
C ILE A 21 7.29 -19.30 5.13
N SER A 22 6.69 -19.48 3.99
CA SER A 22 7.30 -19.30 2.66
C SER A 22 6.41 -18.57 1.66
N GLU A 23 5.08 -18.60 1.89
CA GLU A 23 4.09 -17.97 1.02
C GLU A 23 2.85 -17.55 1.79
N GLY A 24 1.99 -16.77 1.17
CA GLY A 24 0.72 -16.34 1.73
C GLY A 24 -0.21 -17.53 1.98
N GLY A 25 -0.71 -17.63 3.21
CA GLY A 25 -1.56 -18.73 3.67
C GLY A 25 -0.86 -19.75 4.53
N ASP A 26 0.47 -19.74 4.63
CA ASP A 26 1.22 -20.54 5.61
C ASP A 26 0.95 -20.06 7.05
N GLY A 27 0.68 -18.77 7.20
CA GLY A 27 0.33 -18.13 8.46
C GLY A 27 -1.18 -18.00 8.68
N PRO A 28 -1.59 -17.23 9.70
CA PRO A 28 -3.00 -17.02 10.02
C PRO A 28 -3.74 -16.27 8.90
N VAL A 29 -5.03 -16.58 8.80
CA VAL A 29 -5.96 -15.95 7.85
C VAL A 29 -7.04 -15.18 8.61
N LEU A 30 -7.14 -13.88 8.40
CA LEU A 30 -8.24 -13.06 8.89
C LEU A 30 -9.36 -13.03 7.84
N THR A 31 -10.54 -13.49 8.21
CA THR A 31 -11.73 -13.38 7.33
C THR A 31 -12.69 -12.33 7.89
N ILE A 32 -13.09 -11.39 7.04
CA ILE A 32 -14.01 -10.31 7.36
C ILE A 32 -15.29 -10.52 6.57
N ALA A 33 -16.42 -10.52 7.26
CA ALA A 33 -17.72 -10.75 6.64
C ALA A 33 -18.13 -9.54 5.77
N ALA A 34 -18.83 -9.79 4.67
CA ALA A 34 -19.42 -8.75 3.85
C ALA A 34 -20.34 -7.83 4.69
N GLY A 35 -20.25 -6.53 4.46
CA GLY A 35 -20.98 -5.49 5.20
C GLY A 35 -20.37 -5.16 6.58
N ALA A 36 -19.25 -5.76 6.96
CA ALA A 36 -18.61 -5.42 8.22
C ALA A 36 -17.95 -4.02 8.16
N THR A 37 -17.99 -3.33 9.30
CA THR A 37 -17.22 -2.09 9.51
C THR A 37 -16.19 -2.32 10.60
N LEU A 38 -14.92 -2.08 10.30
CA LEU A 38 -13.82 -2.07 11.25
C LEU A 38 -13.52 -0.62 11.60
N ALA A 39 -13.72 -0.26 12.87
CA ALA A 39 -13.56 1.11 13.36
C ALA A 39 -12.37 1.20 14.32
N PHE A 40 -11.37 1.96 13.93
CA PHE A 40 -10.15 2.22 14.70
C PHE A 40 -10.36 3.43 15.62
N ARG A 41 -9.70 3.45 16.77
CA ARG A 41 -10.02 4.40 17.84
C ARG A 41 -9.20 5.67 17.83
N SER A 42 -8.02 5.61 17.28
CA SER A 42 -7.08 6.73 17.29
C SER A 42 -6.14 6.72 16.10
N SER A 43 -5.47 7.83 15.90
CA SER A 43 -4.40 7.99 14.92
C SER A 43 -3.22 7.03 15.12
N ASP A 44 -3.03 6.51 16.33
CA ASP A 44 -2.00 5.49 16.61
C ASP A 44 -2.41 4.07 16.21
N ASP A 45 -3.66 3.84 15.83
CA ASP A 45 -4.16 2.52 15.45
C ASP A 45 -3.99 2.28 13.95
N PHE A 46 -3.51 1.11 13.58
CA PHE A 46 -3.32 0.68 12.20
C PHE A 46 -3.57 -0.83 12.06
N MET A 47 -3.60 -1.32 10.85
CA MET A 47 -3.74 -2.76 10.59
C MET A 47 -2.57 -3.28 9.78
N VAL A 48 -1.97 -4.39 10.20
CA VAL A 48 -0.87 -5.05 9.50
C VAL A 48 -1.21 -6.51 9.19
N ILE A 49 -1.03 -6.90 7.94
CA ILE A 49 -1.00 -8.28 7.49
C ILE A 49 0.45 -8.66 7.24
N ASN A 50 1.05 -9.44 8.13
CA ASN A 50 2.43 -9.86 8.01
C ASN A 50 2.64 -10.92 6.93
N ARG A 51 3.86 -11.02 6.39
CA ARG A 51 4.24 -12.05 5.40
C ARG A 51 3.78 -13.45 5.81
N GLY A 52 3.25 -14.19 4.87
CA GLY A 52 2.69 -15.53 5.09
C GLY A 52 1.25 -15.53 5.58
N SER A 53 0.75 -14.42 6.12
CA SER A 53 -0.65 -14.27 6.54
C SER A 53 -1.52 -13.81 5.38
N GLN A 54 -2.83 -13.93 5.53
CA GLN A 54 -3.80 -13.45 4.55
C GLN A 54 -4.92 -12.63 5.19
N ILE A 55 -5.40 -11.62 4.45
CA ILE A 55 -6.69 -10.98 4.68
C ILE A 55 -7.70 -11.49 3.66
N ARG A 56 -8.90 -11.85 4.10
CA ARG A 56 -10.04 -12.20 3.24
C ARG A 56 -11.19 -11.25 3.51
N ALA A 57 -11.10 -10.06 2.95
CA ALA A 57 -12.13 -9.03 2.95
C ALA A 57 -12.92 -9.12 1.63
N ASN A 58 -13.85 -10.07 1.56
CA ASN A 58 -14.64 -10.33 0.36
C ASN A 58 -16.06 -9.77 0.54
N GLY A 59 -16.21 -8.46 0.34
CA GLY A 59 -17.49 -7.77 0.32
C GLY A 59 -18.26 -7.98 -0.98
N THR A 60 -19.40 -7.30 -1.09
CA THR A 60 -20.23 -7.24 -2.30
C THR A 60 -20.66 -5.81 -2.57
N ALA A 61 -21.17 -5.52 -3.77
CA ALA A 61 -21.67 -4.18 -4.10
C ALA A 61 -22.79 -3.70 -3.14
N ASP A 62 -23.63 -4.61 -2.66
CA ASP A 62 -24.71 -4.29 -1.72
C ASP A 62 -24.27 -4.34 -0.25
N SER A 63 -23.09 -4.87 0.02
CA SER A 63 -22.56 -5.05 1.37
C SER A 63 -21.01 -4.91 1.35
N PRO A 64 -20.50 -3.69 1.07
CA PRO A 64 -19.06 -3.44 1.09
C PRO A 64 -18.50 -3.58 2.51
N ILE A 65 -17.20 -3.84 2.59
CA ILE A 65 -16.48 -3.84 3.87
C ILE A 65 -15.83 -2.49 4.04
N THR A 66 -16.01 -1.86 5.21
CA THR A 66 -15.47 -0.54 5.49
C THR A 66 -14.44 -0.59 6.60
N PHE A 67 -13.28 0.01 6.35
CA PHE A 67 -12.25 0.32 7.34
C PHE A 67 -12.26 1.83 7.57
N THR A 68 -12.47 2.27 8.80
CA THR A 68 -12.61 3.70 9.10
C THR A 68 -12.29 3.98 10.58
N SER A 69 -12.44 5.22 11.03
CA SER A 69 -12.30 5.59 12.42
C SER A 69 -13.57 5.33 13.23
N GLN A 70 -13.42 5.24 14.55
CA GLN A 70 -14.57 5.24 15.48
C GLN A 70 -15.33 6.57 15.42
N THR A 71 -14.63 7.66 15.18
CA THR A 71 -15.20 9.00 15.04
C THR A 71 -16.18 9.07 13.87
N ASP A 72 -15.84 8.42 12.74
CA ASP A 72 -16.74 8.28 11.59
C ASP A 72 -17.86 7.26 11.86
N ALA A 73 -17.52 6.02 12.17
CA ALA A 73 -18.47 4.91 12.20
C ALA A 73 -19.50 5.00 13.35
N VAL A 74 -19.12 5.54 14.50
CA VAL A 74 -19.93 5.53 15.73
C VAL A 74 -20.45 6.91 16.07
N PHE A 75 -19.60 7.93 16.00
CA PHE A 75 -19.97 9.27 16.43
C PHE A 75 -20.51 10.14 15.29
N ASN A 76 -20.16 9.77 14.03
CA ASN A 76 -20.56 10.50 12.83
C ASN A 76 -20.24 12.00 12.90
N THR A 77 -19.03 12.32 13.38
CA THR A 77 -18.56 13.70 13.58
C THR A 77 -17.37 14.06 12.69
N VAL A 78 -16.92 13.13 11.85
CA VAL A 78 -15.85 13.36 10.88
C VAL A 78 -16.39 14.09 9.67
N GLY A 79 -15.70 15.11 9.22
CA GLY A 79 -15.98 15.81 7.96
C GLY A 79 -15.61 14.98 6.76
N ALA A 80 -16.17 15.34 5.61
CA ALA A 80 -15.96 14.55 4.37
C ALA A 80 -14.49 14.48 3.92
N GLU A 81 -13.69 15.48 4.26
CA GLU A 81 -12.28 15.58 3.88
C GLU A 81 -11.34 15.54 5.11
N ASP A 82 -11.82 15.07 6.26
CA ASP A 82 -10.97 14.86 7.43
C ASP A 82 -10.12 13.60 7.22
N VAL A 83 -8.86 13.67 7.62
CA VAL A 83 -7.82 12.66 7.42
C VAL A 83 -7.07 12.39 8.72
N GLY A 84 -6.22 11.37 8.75
CA GLY A 84 -5.36 11.08 9.91
C GLY A 84 -6.10 10.60 11.15
N GLU A 85 -7.35 10.15 11.01
CA GLU A 85 -8.15 9.62 12.12
C GLU A 85 -7.63 8.26 12.62
N TRP A 86 -6.95 7.52 11.76
CA TRP A 86 -6.23 6.28 12.04
C TRP A 86 -5.13 6.06 11.01
N GLY A 87 -4.21 5.11 11.25
CA GLY A 87 -3.04 4.93 10.43
C GLY A 87 -3.35 4.48 9.00
N GLY A 88 -3.88 3.30 8.86
CA GLY A 88 -4.11 2.69 7.54
C GLY A 88 -3.91 1.18 7.54
N LEU A 89 -3.88 0.60 6.35
CA LEU A 89 -3.73 -0.83 6.13
C LEU A 89 -2.37 -1.14 5.49
N VAL A 90 -1.55 -1.94 6.15
CA VAL A 90 -0.25 -2.41 5.66
C VAL A 90 -0.35 -3.90 5.31
N ILE A 91 0.00 -4.27 4.09
CA ILE A 91 0.00 -5.66 3.62
C ILE A 91 1.40 -6.03 3.14
N ASN A 92 2.02 -7.01 3.79
CA ASN A 92 3.37 -7.46 3.50
C ASN A 92 3.36 -8.80 2.76
N GLY A 93 4.00 -8.85 1.60
CA GLY A 93 4.12 -10.03 0.75
C GLY A 93 5.57 -10.48 0.54
N PHE A 94 5.72 -11.54 -0.25
CA PHE A 94 6.99 -12.15 -0.65
C PHE A 94 7.43 -11.77 -2.06
N GLY A 95 6.83 -10.76 -2.68
CA GLY A 95 7.22 -10.26 -4.00
C GLY A 95 8.59 -9.59 -4.01
N LEU A 96 9.03 -9.17 -5.18
CA LEU A 96 10.28 -8.45 -5.36
C LEU A 96 10.16 -7.00 -4.90
N THR A 97 11.26 -6.51 -4.32
CA THR A 97 11.49 -5.07 -4.11
C THR A 97 12.94 -4.75 -4.43
N ASN A 98 13.21 -3.65 -5.11
CA ASN A 98 14.59 -3.29 -5.47
C ASN A 98 15.45 -2.80 -4.28
N LYS A 99 14.89 -2.78 -3.07
CA LYS A 99 15.66 -2.62 -1.83
C LYS A 99 16.44 -3.88 -1.42
N CYS A 100 16.16 -5.03 -2.05
CA CYS A 100 16.89 -6.26 -1.78
C CYS A 100 17.93 -6.57 -2.87
N SER A 101 18.93 -7.37 -2.51
CA SER A 101 19.93 -7.85 -3.46
C SER A 101 19.46 -9.14 -4.12
N TYR A 102 19.51 -9.17 -5.45
CA TYR A 102 19.15 -10.32 -6.27
C TYR A 102 20.29 -10.80 -7.13
N THR A 103 20.26 -12.09 -7.48
CA THR A 103 21.01 -12.66 -8.61
C THR A 103 20.06 -12.90 -9.77
N GLY A 104 20.58 -12.84 -11.01
CA GLY A 104 19.78 -13.06 -12.23
C GLY A 104 19.15 -11.78 -12.77
N THR A 105 18.28 -11.96 -13.74
CA THR A 105 17.52 -10.91 -14.44
C THR A 105 16.06 -11.30 -14.43
N TYR A 106 15.17 -10.33 -14.23
CA TYR A 106 13.74 -10.59 -14.20
C TYR A 106 13.27 -11.28 -15.49
N PRO A 107 12.40 -12.31 -15.43
CA PRO A 107 11.72 -12.81 -14.23
C PRO A 107 12.50 -13.85 -13.41
N ASP A 108 13.67 -14.28 -13.85
CA ASP A 108 14.46 -15.35 -13.24
C ASP A 108 15.45 -14.78 -12.21
N VAL A 109 14.93 -14.07 -11.21
CA VAL A 109 15.72 -13.52 -10.10
C VAL A 109 15.53 -14.34 -8.84
N THR A 110 16.59 -14.41 -8.03
CA THR A 110 16.52 -15.06 -6.71
C THR A 110 17.23 -14.24 -5.65
N THR A 111 16.75 -14.34 -4.41
CA THR A 111 17.40 -13.77 -3.24
C THR A 111 17.45 -14.78 -2.11
N THR A 112 18.48 -14.70 -1.31
CA THR A 112 18.59 -15.49 -0.07
C THR A 112 18.28 -14.68 1.19
N ASN A 113 18.13 -13.36 1.03
CA ASN A 113 17.84 -12.45 2.13
C ASN A 113 17.15 -11.20 1.63
N CYS A 114 15.85 -11.10 1.90
CA CYS A 114 15.06 -9.92 1.62
C CYS A 114 14.11 -9.67 2.80
N ASN A 115 14.39 -8.64 3.59
CA ASN A 115 13.65 -8.31 4.79
C ASN A 115 13.66 -6.79 4.96
N VAL A 116 12.93 -6.09 4.11
CA VAL A 116 12.80 -4.63 4.17
C VAL A 116 11.83 -4.30 5.29
N VAL A 117 12.13 -3.28 6.07
CA VAL A 117 11.23 -2.78 7.12
C VAL A 117 10.17 -1.92 6.45
N SER A 118 8.90 -2.21 6.69
CA SER A 118 7.80 -1.40 6.17
C SER A 118 7.73 -0.05 6.86
N GLU A 119 7.18 0.93 6.20
CA GLU A 119 6.76 2.17 6.84
C GLU A 119 5.82 1.90 8.00
N GLY A 120 5.88 2.75 9.01
CA GLY A 120 5.07 2.60 10.22
C GLY A 120 5.84 2.87 11.49
N LYS A 121 5.20 2.62 12.63
CA LYS A 121 5.73 2.92 13.95
C LYS A 121 6.76 1.88 14.38
N ALA A 122 8.01 2.30 14.52
CA ALA A 122 9.16 1.45 14.85
C ALA A 122 9.02 0.60 16.13
N ASP A 123 8.17 1.01 17.07
CA ASP A 123 8.01 0.35 18.37
C ASP A 123 6.73 -0.51 18.49
N VAL A 124 5.80 -0.40 17.53
CA VAL A 124 4.49 -1.07 17.62
C VAL A 124 4.16 -1.74 16.29
N GLY A 125 4.92 -2.76 15.96
CA GLY A 125 4.65 -3.55 14.77
C GLY A 125 5.59 -3.25 13.62
N GLU A 126 6.89 -3.09 13.88
CA GLU A 126 7.86 -3.30 12.80
C GLU A 126 7.43 -4.52 12.03
N SER A 127 7.19 -4.34 10.77
CA SER A 127 6.82 -5.43 9.88
C SER A 127 7.81 -5.48 8.72
N ASN A 128 8.09 -6.68 8.24
CA ASN A 128 9.05 -6.90 7.19
C ASN A 128 8.37 -7.46 5.95
N TYR A 129 8.82 -7.02 4.78
CA TYR A 129 8.34 -7.49 3.49
C TYR A 129 9.48 -7.88 2.56
N GLY A 130 9.09 -8.42 1.41
CA GLY A 130 10.00 -8.74 0.32
C GLY A 130 10.42 -10.21 0.27
N GLY A 131 10.86 -10.60 -0.89
CA GLY A 131 11.26 -11.95 -1.27
C GLY A 131 11.57 -12.01 -2.76
N ASP A 132 11.31 -13.14 -3.38
CA ASP A 132 11.48 -13.37 -4.83
C ASP A 132 10.25 -14.08 -5.46
N ASN A 133 9.09 -13.99 -4.81
CA ASN A 133 7.87 -14.61 -5.28
C ASN A 133 6.81 -13.57 -5.68
N ASP A 134 6.88 -13.06 -6.91
CA ASP A 134 5.86 -12.14 -7.45
C ASP A 134 4.49 -12.79 -7.66
N ALA A 135 4.36 -14.10 -7.49
CA ALA A 135 3.09 -14.80 -7.52
C ALA A 135 2.47 -15.01 -6.13
N ASP A 136 3.09 -14.49 -5.06
CA ASP A 136 2.60 -14.61 -3.69
C ASP A 136 1.16 -14.12 -3.53
N ASN A 137 0.47 -14.65 -2.52
CA ASN A 137 -0.94 -14.39 -2.27
C ASN A 137 -1.20 -13.97 -0.83
N SER A 138 -1.35 -12.66 -0.61
CA SER A 138 -1.70 -12.08 0.69
C SER A 138 -3.22 -12.03 0.95
N GLY A 139 -4.05 -12.56 0.02
CA GLY A 139 -5.49 -12.74 0.23
C GLY A 139 -6.40 -12.02 -0.77
N VAL A 140 -7.48 -11.44 -0.27
CA VAL A 140 -8.54 -10.81 -1.08
C VAL A 140 -8.98 -9.50 -0.45
N LEU A 141 -9.01 -8.44 -1.25
CA LEU A 141 -9.69 -7.18 -0.98
C LEU A 141 -10.71 -6.95 -2.10
N LYS A 142 -11.99 -7.16 -1.80
CA LYS A 142 -13.06 -7.00 -2.80
C LYS A 142 -14.24 -6.24 -2.22
N TYR A 143 -14.69 -5.19 -2.93
CA TYR A 143 -15.67 -4.23 -2.43
C TYR A 143 -15.29 -3.74 -1.03
N VAL A 144 -14.11 -3.13 -0.97
CA VAL A 144 -13.52 -2.58 0.26
C VAL A 144 -13.44 -1.07 0.14
N VAL A 145 -13.80 -0.39 1.22
CA VAL A 145 -13.67 1.06 1.38
C VAL A 145 -12.75 1.33 2.56
N VAL A 146 -11.72 2.14 2.37
CA VAL A 146 -10.76 2.58 3.40
C VAL A 146 -10.86 4.10 3.51
N LYS A 147 -11.15 4.63 4.72
CA LYS A 147 -11.46 6.04 4.89
C LYS A 147 -10.72 6.67 6.05
N HIS A 148 -10.40 7.98 5.89
CA HIS A 148 -9.91 8.87 6.95
C HIS A 148 -8.58 8.42 7.56
N THR A 149 -7.68 7.89 6.73
CA THR A 149 -6.36 7.36 7.11
C THR A 149 -5.24 8.37 6.96
N GLY A 150 -4.00 7.89 7.03
CA GLY A 150 -2.81 8.67 6.80
C GLY A 150 -2.30 9.36 8.06
N ALA A 151 -2.37 8.71 9.21
CA ALA A 151 -1.85 9.31 10.43
C ALA A 151 -0.32 9.34 10.41
N GLU A 152 0.25 10.49 10.74
CA GLU A 152 1.69 10.65 10.95
C GLU A 152 2.10 9.88 12.22
N VAL A 153 2.95 8.90 12.07
CA VAL A 153 3.45 8.06 13.18
C VAL A 153 4.79 8.55 13.74
N ALA A 154 5.53 9.32 12.93
CA ALA A 154 6.71 10.08 13.32
C ALA A 154 6.92 11.21 12.30
N PRO A 155 7.66 12.30 12.62
CA PRO A 155 7.89 13.38 11.67
C PRO A 155 8.44 12.90 10.33
N GLY A 156 7.66 13.09 9.23
CA GLY A 156 7.99 12.62 7.90
C GLY A 156 7.92 11.10 7.74
N ASN A 157 7.05 10.44 8.50
CA ASN A 157 6.72 9.02 8.37
C ASN A 157 5.21 8.91 8.63
N GLU A 158 4.48 9.02 7.59
CA GLU A 158 3.03 8.92 7.52
C GLU A 158 2.63 7.51 7.08
N LEU A 159 1.39 7.12 7.38
CA LEU A 159 0.81 5.87 6.91
C LEU A 159 -0.19 6.16 5.78
N ASN A 160 -0.11 5.37 4.76
CA ASN A 160 -0.97 5.43 3.58
C ASN A 160 -2.41 4.98 3.85
N GLY A 161 -3.28 5.15 2.87
CA GLY A 161 -4.56 4.44 2.86
C GLY A 161 -4.34 2.93 2.90
N ILE A 162 -3.59 2.43 1.92
CA ILE A 162 -3.10 1.04 1.88
C ILE A 162 -1.67 1.01 1.35
N ALA A 163 -0.74 0.48 2.13
CA ALA A 163 0.60 0.12 1.69
C ALA A 163 0.64 -1.34 1.21
N PHE A 164 0.96 -1.56 -0.07
CA PHE A 164 1.16 -2.88 -0.66
C PHE A 164 2.66 -3.18 -0.75
N ASN A 165 3.22 -3.74 0.30
CA ASN A 165 4.65 -4.00 0.45
C ASN A 165 5.02 -5.35 -0.18
N ALA A 166 5.63 -5.36 -1.34
CA ALA A 166 6.00 -6.56 -2.11
C ALA A 166 4.85 -7.59 -2.21
N VAL A 167 3.62 -7.11 -2.39
CA VAL A 167 2.44 -7.97 -2.52
C VAL A 167 2.41 -8.60 -3.92
N GLY A 168 2.26 -9.92 -3.98
CA GLY A 168 2.31 -10.66 -5.22
C GLY A 168 0.99 -10.69 -6.01
N SER A 169 1.09 -11.08 -7.27
CA SER A 169 -0.03 -11.14 -8.24
C SER A 169 -1.10 -12.19 -7.93
N GLY A 170 -0.82 -13.11 -6.99
CA GLY A 170 -1.82 -14.05 -6.47
C GLY A 170 -2.86 -13.40 -5.56
N THR A 171 -2.60 -12.18 -5.08
CA THR A 171 -3.53 -11.40 -4.27
C THR A 171 -4.60 -10.76 -5.16
N LEU A 172 -5.87 -10.90 -4.77
CA LEU A 172 -7.01 -10.33 -5.50
C LEU A 172 -7.40 -8.98 -4.92
N VAL A 173 -7.34 -7.91 -5.73
CA VAL A 173 -7.82 -6.57 -5.35
C VAL A 173 -8.79 -6.07 -6.41
N GLU A 174 -10.08 -6.00 -6.07
CA GLU A 174 -11.14 -5.59 -6.98
C GLU A 174 -12.17 -4.69 -6.30
N ASN A 175 -12.59 -3.62 -6.98
CA ASN A 175 -13.59 -2.68 -6.47
C ASN A 175 -13.15 -2.11 -5.12
N LEU A 176 -12.00 -1.44 -5.15
CA LEU A 176 -11.37 -0.79 -4.00
C LEU A 176 -11.64 0.71 -4.05
N GLU A 177 -12.02 1.27 -2.93
CA GLU A 177 -12.12 2.72 -2.74
C GLU A 177 -11.24 3.16 -1.57
N VAL A 178 -10.48 4.24 -1.76
CA VAL A 178 -9.84 4.99 -0.69
C VAL A 178 -10.41 6.40 -0.66
N TYR A 179 -10.64 6.92 0.53
CA TYR A 179 -11.38 8.16 0.72
C TYR A 179 -10.79 8.96 1.87
N SER A 180 -10.37 10.19 1.57
CA SER A 180 -9.79 11.11 2.56
C SER A 180 -8.59 10.50 3.28
N VAL A 181 -7.47 10.48 2.62
CA VAL A 181 -6.17 10.00 3.11
C VAL A 181 -5.23 11.19 3.24
N TYR A 182 -4.44 11.26 4.31
CA TYR A 182 -3.50 12.37 4.53
C TYR A 182 -2.26 12.23 3.63
N ASP A 183 -1.75 11.03 3.52
CA ASP A 183 -0.64 10.62 2.69
C ASP A 183 -1.18 9.94 1.42
N ASP A 184 -0.53 8.90 0.92
CA ASP A 184 -0.94 8.25 -0.32
C ASP A 184 -2.23 7.43 -0.20
N GLY A 185 -2.99 7.40 -1.30
CA GLY A 185 -4.18 6.56 -1.38
C GLY A 185 -3.83 5.08 -1.34
N ILE A 186 -3.09 4.63 -2.33
CA ILE A 186 -2.44 3.31 -2.37
C ILE A 186 -0.99 3.48 -2.81
N GLU A 187 -0.08 2.89 -2.08
CA GLU A 187 1.34 2.90 -2.40
C GLU A 187 1.87 1.48 -2.56
N PHE A 188 2.72 1.29 -3.57
CA PHE A 188 3.30 0.00 -3.93
C PHE A 188 4.81 0.00 -3.74
N PHE A 189 5.27 -0.61 -2.68
CA PHE A 189 6.69 -0.86 -2.41
C PHE A 189 7.14 -2.17 -3.08
N GLY A 190 7.30 -2.16 -4.40
CA GLY A 190 7.59 -3.35 -5.17
C GLY A 190 6.42 -4.32 -5.34
N GLY A 191 6.70 -5.57 -5.65
CA GLY A 191 5.70 -6.61 -5.89
C GLY A 191 4.99 -6.52 -7.24
N ALA A 192 3.91 -7.27 -7.38
CA ALA A 192 3.20 -7.44 -8.65
C ALA A 192 1.67 -7.55 -8.51
N VAL A 193 1.09 -7.11 -7.39
CA VAL A 193 -0.36 -7.16 -7.18
C VAL A 193 -1.09 -6.35 -8.25
N ASN A 194 -2.22 -6.88 -8.72
CA ASN A 194 -3.06 -6.18 -9.69
C ASN A 194 -4.27 -5.58 -8.99
N VAL A 195 -4.65 -4.35 -9.38
CA VAL A 195 -5.83 -3.66 -8.86
C VAL A 195 -6.81 -3.40 -10.00
N THR A 196 -8.06 -3.77 -9.79
CA THR A 196 -9.12 -3.56 -10.79
C THR A 196 -10.28 -2.78 -10.18
N ASN A 197 -10.74 -1.74 -10.87
CA ASN A 197 -11.76 -0.81 -10.42
C ASN A 197 -11.37 -0.12 -9.11
N TYR A 198 -10.48 0.84 -9.21
CA TYR A 198 -9.98 1.66 -8.11
C TYR A 198 -10.62 3.05 -8.12
N VAL A 199 -11.02 3.53 -6.96
CA VAL A 199 -11.51 4.90 -6.75
C VAL A 199 -10.71 5.54 -5.64
N ALA A 200 -10.12 6.69 -5.91
CA ALA A 200 -9.46 7.55 -4.93
C ALA A 200 -10.16 8.90 -4.85
N LEU A 201 -10.65 9.25 -3.66
CA LEU A 201 -11.32 10.51 -3.42
C LEU A 201 -10.62 11.28 -2.30
N TYR A 202 -10.23 12.53 -2.58
CA TYR A 202 -9.70 13.47 -1.60
C TYR A 202 -8.45 12.95 -0.87
N VAL A 203 -7.57 12.28 -1.60
CA VAL A 203 -6.22 11.93 -1.16
C VAL A 203 -5.39 13.22 -1.20
N ARG A 204 -4.61 13.49 -0.17
CA ARG A 204 -3.88 14.75 -0.04
C ARG A 204 -2.49 14.72 -0.63
N ASP A 205 -1.85 13.56 -0.65
CA ASP A 205 -0.63 13.34 -1.40
C ASP A 205 -0.93 12.57 -2.69
N ASP A 206 -0.29 11.49 -3.00
CA ASP A 206 -0.46 10.78 -4.25
C ASP A 206 -1.62 9.78 -4.21
N SER A 207 -2.51 9.83 -5.20
CA SER A 207 -3.65 8.91 -5.20
C SER A 207 -3.24 7.48 -5.53
N ILE A 208 -2.17 7.33 -6.31
CA ILE A 208 -1.49 6.08 -6.65
C ILE A 208 0.00 6.39 -6.64
N ASP A 209 0.75 5.80 -5.73
CA ASP A 209 2.21 5.86 -5.77
C ASP A 209 2.82 4.50 -6.10
N VAL A 210 3.83 4.52 -6.96
CA VAL A 210 4.53 3.36 -7.52
C VAL A 210 6.01 3.46 -7.25
N ASP A 211 6.49 2.63 -6.34
CA ASP A 211 7.88 2.64 -5.93
C ASP A 211 8.53 1.24 -5.93
N GLU A 212 9.81 1.18 -5.67
CA GLU A 212 10.62 0.00 -5.36
C GLU A 212 10.57 -1.16 -6.36
N GLY A 213 10.28 -0.87 -7.62
CA GLY A 213 10.27 -1.89 -8.66
C GLY A 213 8.93 -2.59 -8.84
N TYR A 214 7.81 -1.96 -8.42
CA TYR A 214 6.47 -2.48 -8.66
C TYR A 214 6.19 -2.73 -10.14
N ARG A 215 5.49 -3.84 -10.45
CA ARG A 215 5.24 -4.27 -11.82
C ARG A 215 3.83 -4.80 -12.10
N GLY A 216 2.91 -4.51 -11.22
CA GLY A 216 1.50 -4.88 -11.40
C GLY A 216 0.76 -4.03 -12.41
N THR A 217 -0.53 -4.33 -12.56
CA THR A 217 -1.45 -3.62 -13.45
C THR A 217 -2.59 -3.00 -12.65
N ILE A 218 -2.83 -1.70 -12.84
CA ILE A 218 -3.99 -0.99 -12.31
C ILE A 218 -4.94 -0.72 -13.47
N THR A 219 -6.17 -1.23 -13.37
CA THR A 219 -7.16 -1.13 -14.45
C THR A 219 -8.44 -0.46 -13.95
N ASN A 220 -8.94 0.52 -14.70
CA ASN A 220 -10.12 1.32 -14.39
C ASN A 220 -9.92 2.08 -13.07
N ALA A 221 -9.14 3.14 -13.09
CA ALA A 221 -8.94 4.02 -11.94
C ALA A 221 -9.67 5.35 -12.15
N LEU A 222 -10.38 5.79 -11.11
CA LEU A 222 -10.98 7.13 -11.00
C LEU A 222 -10.35 7.85 -9.81
N VAL A 223 -9.67 8.95 -10.08
CA VAL A 223 -9.11 9.83 -9.06
C VAL A 223 -9.83 11.16 -9.09
N ILE A 224 -10.27 11.63 -7.93
CA ILE A 224 -10.86 12.97 -7.75
C ILE A 224 -10.18 13.61 -6.55
N GLN A 225 -9.31 14.57 -6.82
CA GLN A 225 -8.66 15.36 -5.78
C GLN A 225 -9.62 16.38 -5.17
N SER A 226 -9.34 16.83 -3.97
CA SER A 226 -10.04 17.93 -3.31
C SER A 226 -9.90 19.24 -4.09
N LYS A 227 -10.71 20.24 -3.76
CA LYS A 227 -10.55 21.58 -4.34
C LYS A 227 -9.33 22.32 -3.82
N THR A 228 -8.80 21.93 -2.69
CA THR A 228 -7.76 22.66 -1.95
C THR A 228 -6.50 21.84 -1.74
N ASP A 229 -6.59 20.53 -1.85
CA ASP A 229 -5.50 19.58 -1.59
C ASP A 229 -5.39 18.52 -2.68
N GLY A 230 -4.23 17.93 -2.80
CA GLY A 230 -3.90 16.84 -3.71
C GLY A 230 -2.56 17.09 -4.36
N ASN A 231 -1.71 16.08 -4.42
CA ASN A 231 -0.44 16.14 -5.14
C ASN A 231 -0.60 15.49 -6.51
N HIS A 232 -0.18 14.26 -6.74
CA HIS A 232 -0.35 13.63 -8.04
C HIS A 232 -1.55 12.66 -8.06
N CYS A 233 -2.16 12.50 -9.22
CA CYS A 233 -3.05 11.35 -9.42
C CYS A 233 -2.25 10.05 -9.49
N VAL A 234 -1.05 10.13 -10.05
CA VAL A 234 -0.05 9.06 -10.07
C VAL A 234 1.33 9.67 -9.91
N GLU A 235 2.07 9.22 -8.93
CA GLU A 235 3.53 9.33 -8.86
C GLU A 235 4.14 7.97 -9.21
N SER A 236 5.30 7.97 -9.86
CA SER A 236 6.02 6.74 -10.16
C SER A 236 7.52 6.97 -10.10
N ASP A 237 8.11 6.45 -9.05
CA ASP A 237 9.55 6.35 -8.91
C ASP A 237 10.05 5.02 -9.48
N GLY A 238 10.88 5.12 -10.50
CA GLY A 238 11.42 3.95 -11.19
C GLY A 238 12.29 3.07 -10.29
N ILE A 239 13.03 3.73 -9.42
CA ILE A 239 13.90 3.12 -8.40
C ILE A 239 13.83 4.03 -7.18
N GLY A 240 13.16 3.63 -6.12
CA GLY A 240 12.95 4.45 -4.94
C GLY A 240 14.26 4.99 -4.36
N ASN A 241 14.24 6.26 -3.96
CA ASN A 241 15.39 6.99 -3.43
C ASN A 241 16.61 7.02 -4.39
N TYR A 242 16.37 7.09 -5.69
CA TYR A 242 17.45 7.02 -6.70
C TYR A 242 18.48 8.17 -6.56
N SER A 243 18.12 9.26 -5.89
CA SER A 243 19.07 10.35 -5.59
C SER A 243 20.23 9.91 -4.68
N ASP A 244 20.04 8.84 -3.93
CA ASP A 244 21.00 8.28 -2.98
C ASP A 244 21.79 7.09 -3.58
N ILE A 245 21.50 6.73 -4.83
CA ILE A 245 22.06 5.58 -5.53
C ILE A 245 22.97 6.06 -6.66
N ASP A 246 24.12 5.42 -6.84
CA ASP A 246 25.02 5.77 -7.95
C ASP A 246 24.47 5.30 -9.31
N GLN A 247 24.88 5.99 -10.39
CA GLN A 247 24.39 5.74 -11.74
C GLN A 247 24.64 4.29 -12.21
N ALA A 248 25.73 3.65 -11.79
CA ALA A 248 26.03 2.28 -12.20
C ALA A 248 25.05 1.29 -11.60
N THR A 249 24.61 1.51 -10.38
CA THR A 249 23.54 0.72 -9.72
C THR A 249 22.20 0.94 -10.38
N ILE A 250 21.87 2.19 -10.77
CA ILE A 250 20.65 2.50 -11.53
C ILE A 250 20.65 1.76 -12.86
N ASP A 251 21.75 1.83 -13.62
CA ASP A 251 21.91 1.16 -14.90
C ASP A 251 21.81 -0.37 -14.77
N ASP A 252 22.36 -0.97 -13.70
CA ASP A 252 22.23 -2.41 -13.40
C ASP A 252 20.77 -2.78 -13.11
N PHE A 253 20.07 -2.02 -12.31
CA PHE A 253 18.65 -2.27 -12.01
C PHE A 253 17.79 -2.23 -13.27
N ILE A 254 17.98 -1.22 -14.12
CA ILE A 254 17.27 -1.13 -15.40
C ILE A 254 17.62 -2.31 -16.31
N ALA A 255 18.90 -2.64 -16.48
CA ALA A 255 19.36 -3.74 -17.31
C ALA A 255 18.83 -5.10 -16.85
N ARG A 256 18.60 -5.25 -15.55
CA ARG A 256 18.07 -6.48 -14.94
C ARG A 256 16.56 -6.48 -14.75
N GLY A 257 15.87 -5.40 -15.14
CA GLY A 257 14.42 -5.28 -15.01
C GLY A 257 13.96 -5.20 -13.55
N LEU A 258 14.74 -4.58 -12.67
CA LEU A 258 14.42 -4.40 -11.25
C LEU A 258 13.82 -3.01 -10.93
N ASN A 259 13.73 -2.14 -11.92
CA ASN A 259 13.01 -0.87 -11.82
C ASN A 259 11.51 -1.07 -11.89
N SER A 260 10.74 -0.09 -11.45
CA SER A 260 9.29 -0.09 -11.56
C SER A 260 8.83 -0.16 -13.02
N GLN A 261 7.83 -0.99 -13.30
CA GLN A 261 7.26 -1.21 -14.62
C GLN A 261 5.74 -1.37 -14.53
N ALA A 262 5.10 -0.49 -13.79
CA ALA A 262 3.65 -0.49 -13.62
C ALA A 262 2.93 -0.32 -14.95
N THR A 263 1.76 -0.93 -15.06
CA THR A 263 0.85 -0.71 -16.18
C THR A 263 -0.45 -0.10 -15.66
N ILE A 264 -0.79 1.12 -16.08
CA ILE A 264 -2.05 1.78 -15.71
C ILE A 264 -2.94 1.90 -16.94
N LYS A 265 -4.18 1.41 -16.83
CA LYS A 265 -5.17 1.38 -17.93
C LYS A 265 -6.47 2.04 -17.50
N ASN A 266 -7.07 2.84 -18.40
CA ASN A 266 -8.35 3.51 -18.18
C ASN A 266 -8.34 4.37 -16.91
N LEU A 267 -7.37 5.28 -16.79
CA LEU A 267 -7.30 6.27 -15.72
C LEU A 267 -8.15 7.50 -16.08
N THR A 268 -9.01 7.90 -15.17
CA THR A 268 -9.64 9.23 -15.15
C THR A 268 -9.13 9.98 -13.93
N CYS A 269 -8.49 11.12 -14.16
CA CYS A 269 -7.89 11.94 -13.12
C CYS A 269 -8.52 13.34 -13.17
N ILE A 270 -9.16 13.74 -12.08
CA ILE A 270 -9.73 15.07 -11.88
C ILE A 270 -8.88 15.77 -10.81
N VAL A 271 -7.92 16.55 -11.29
CA VAL A 271 -6.96 17.24 -10.43
C VAL A 271 -7.58 18.39 -9.66
N SER A 272 -6.99 18.69 -8.51
CA SER A 272 -7.31 19.89 -7.73
C SER A 272 -7.17 21.17 -8.56
N ALA A 273 -8.04 22.12 -8.31
CA ALA A 273 -7.88 23.46 -8.86
C ALA A 273 -6.81 24.29 -8.11
N ASN A 274 -6.31 23.79 -6.99
CA ASN A 274 -5.24 24.42 -6.25
C ASN A 274 -3.94 24.39 -7.06
N SER A 275 -3.35 25.55 -7.27
CA SER A 275 -2.07 25.72 -7.98
C SER A 275 -0.93 26.16 -7.06
N GLU A 276 -1.16 26.17 -5.77
CA GLU A 276 -0.18 26.64 -4.78
C GLU A 276 0.23 25.51 -3.86
N THR A 277 1.53 25.29 -3.75
CA THR A 277 2.12 24.44 -2.71
C THR A 277 1.94 25.10 -1.34
N THR A 278 1.37 24.39 -0.40
CA THR A 278 1.29 24.81 1.01
C THR A 278 2.41 24.15 1.82
N GLY A 279 2.52 24.46 3.11
CA GLY A 279 3.57 23.85 3.95
C GLY A 279 3.38 22.34 4.22
N THR A 280 2.25 21.77 3.81
CA THR A 280 1.89 20.38 4.05
C THR A 280 1.51 19.61 2.78
N HIS A 281 1.16 20.32 1.69
CA HIS A 281 0.70 19.68 0.45
C HIS A 281 1.18 20.48 -0.76
N ASP A 282 1.41 19.77 -1.84
CA ASP A 282 1.76 20.33 -3.14
C ASP A 282 0.53 20.72 -3.96
N ALA A 283 0.75 21.48 -5.02
CA ALA A 283 -0.30 21.83 -5.97
C ALA A 283 -0.79 20.59 -6.71
N GLY A 284 -2.10 20.50 -6.95
CA GLY A 284 -2.71 19.38 -7.68
C GLY A 284 -2.11 19.15 -9.05
N GLN A 285 -1.62 17.96 -9.30
CA GLN A 285 -0.95 17.54 -10.54
C GLN A 285 -1.57 16.24 -11.07
N GLY A 286 -1.34 15.96 -12.35
CA GLY A 286 -1.85 14.76 -12.98
C GLY A 286 -0.91 13.56 -12.78
N LEU A 287 0.22 13.57 -13.45
CA LEU A 287 1.17 12.46 -13.47
C LEU A 287 2.58 12.99 -13.26
N ARG A 288 3.35 12.28 -12.45
CA ARG A 288 4.81 12.38 -12.32
C ARG A 288 5.41 11.01 -12.59
N ILE A 289 6.30 10.90 -13.60
CA ILE A 289 6.90 9.64 -14.03
C ILE A 289 8.38 9.86 -14.33
#